data_091e49a8feae96cbc4682400faa82161
#
_entry.id   091e49a8feae96cbc4682400faa82161
#
_cell.length_a   1.000
_cell.length_b   1.000
_cell.length_c   1.000
_cell.angle_alpha   90.00
_cell.angle_beta   90.00
_cell.angle_gamma   90.00
#
_symmetry.space_group_name_H-M   'P 1'
#
loop_
_entity.id
_entity.type
_entity.pdbx_description
1 polymer ?
#
loop_
_entity_poly.entity_id
_entity_poly.type
_entity_poly.pdbx_seq_one_letter_code
_entity_poly.pdbx_strand_id
1 'polypeptide(L)'
;MRRFTRLRMEESGYIKRIKEEIRMKKWAPRVLLAAALAGLSAFLLKGDVWTFWTWWLLAFLMGMVAMPLTGRLFAGFEDKGWMFSKVLAITVTGFLTWLLVTVKILPFTALTCIGVSLACAVGCGILYHFQVKKGIDCIPTGKGNLVYWEEILFFAFFLMWTYFAGFRPQAYGTEKFMDYGFMEAMMRSTTLPA
;
A
#
# COMPACT_ATOMS: atom_id res chain seq x y z
N MET A 1 -53.41 15.74 -5.99
CA MET A 1 -52.38 14.67 -5.93
C MET A 1 -51.10 15.02 -6.71
N ARG A 2 -51.14 15.41 -8.00
CA ARG A 2 -49.93 15.72 -8.81
C ARG A 2 -49.04 16.86 -8.29
N ARG A 3 -49.58 17.85 -7.59
CA ARG A 3 -48.81 18.99 -7.03
C ARG A 3 -47.93 18.59 -5.85
N PHE A 4 -48.40 17.70 -4.97
CA PHE A 4 -47.65 17.15 -3.83
C PHE A 4 -46.46 16.27 -4.25
N THR A 5 -46.65 15.50 -5.29
CA THR A 5 -45.59 14.63 -5.85
C THR A 5 -44.46 15.46 -6.48
N ARG A 6 -44.80 16.58 -7.14
CA ARG A 6 -43.81 17.47 -7.76
C ARG A 6 -42.97 18.19 -6.71
N LEU A 7 -43.58 18.72 -5.64
CA LEU A 7 -42.90 19.37 -4.51
C LEU A 7 -41.95 18.41 -3.79
N ARG A 8 -42.36 17.16 -3.58
CA ARG A 8 -41.53 16.13 -2.97
C ARG A 8 -40.31 15.76 -3.83
N MET A 9 -40.44 15.75 -5.15
CA MET A 9 -39.33 15.49 -6.05
C MET A 9 -38.35 16.65 -6.14
N GLU A 10 -38.82 17.90 -6.11
CA GLU A 10 -37.97 19.10 -6.07
C GLU A 10 -37.20 19.20 -4.75
N GLU A 11 -37.86 18.92 -3.62
CA GLU A 11 -37.23 18.87 -2.29
C GLU A 11 -36.17 17.77 -2.20
N SER A 12 -36.46 16.59 -2.75
CA SER A 12 -35.49 15.48 -2.84
C SER A 12 -34.27 15.85 -3.70
N GLY A 13 -34.47 16.53 -4.84
CA GLY A 13 -33.40 17.00 -5.72
C GLY A 13 -32.54 18.08 -5.08
N TYR A 14 -33.16 19.00 -4.33
CA TYR A 14 -32.46 20.05 -3.59
C TYR A 14 -31.57 19.47 -2.47
N ILE A 15 -32.12 18.55 -1.67
CA ILE A 15 -31.38 17.86 -0.59
C ILE A 15 -30.20 17.07 -1.17
N LYS A 16 -30.38 16.42 -2.33
CA LYS A 16 -29.32 15.68 -3.00
C LYS A 16 -28.17 16.61 -3.43
N ARG A 17 -28.48 17.77 -4.02
CA ARG A 17 -27.48 18.78 -4.41
C ARG A 17 -26.71 19.31 -3.21
N ILE A 18 -27.38 19.66 -2.12
CA ILE A 18 -26.72 20.13 -0.90
C ILE A 18 -25.77 19.06 -0.33
N LYS A 19 -26.21 17.79 -0.29
CA LYS A 19 -25.35 16.68 0.15
C LYS A 19 -24.11 16.49 -0.76
N GLU A 20 -24.27 16.65 -2.05
CA GLU A 20 -23.16 16.60 -3.00
C GLU A 20 -22.20 17.79 -2.83
N GLU A 21 -22.71 18.99 -2.64
CA GLU A 21 -21.90 20.19 -2.38
C GLU A 21 -21.10 20.08 -1.09
N ILE A 22 -21.73 19.62 -0.01
CA ILE A 22 -21.06 19.37 1.28
C ILE A 22 -20.00 18.29 1.12
N ARG A 23 -20.30 17.24 0.38
CA ARG A 23 -19.34 16.16 0.08
C ARG A 23 -18.16 16.70 -0.71
N MET A 24 -18.39 17.48 -1.76
CA MET A 24 -17.33 18.10 -2.58
C MET A 24 -16.45 19.03 -1.75
N LYS A 25 -17.02 19.88 -0.90
CA LYS A 25 -16.25 20.76 0.00
C LYS A 25 -15.35 19.99 0.97
N LYS A 26 -15.74 18.80 1.39
CA LYS A 26 -14.90 17.93 2.25
C LYS A 26 -13.79 17.22 1.48
N TRP A 27 -14.02 16.87 0.22
CA TRP A 27 -13.04 16.13 -0.58
C TRP A 27 -12.05 17.03 -1.33
N ALA A 28 -12.47 18.23 -1.70
CA ALA A 28 -11.62 19.16 -2.47
C ALA A 28 -10.25 19.41 -1.82
N PRO A 29 -10.12 19.74 -0.52
CA PRO A 29 -8.81 19.96 0.09
C PRO A 29 -7.95 18.71 0.14
N ARG A 30 -8.55 17.52 0.22
CA ARG A 30 -7.81 16.24 0.20
C ARG A 30 -7.25 15.94 -1.17
N VAL A 31 -8.07 16.13 -2.21
CA VAL A 31 -7.63 15.95 -3.60
C VAL A 31 -6.53 16.97 -3.93
N LEU A 32 -6.67 18.21 -3.49
CA LEU A 32 -5.65 19.24 -3.66
C LEU A 32 -4.34 18.87 -2.96
N LEU A 33 -4.39 18.36 -1.73
CA LEU A 33 -3.20 17.91 -1.01
C LEU A 33 -2.52 16.74 -1.73
N ALA A 34 -3.29 15.75 -2.15
CA ALA A 34 -2.74 14.60 -2.89
C ALA A 34 -2.10 15.04 -4.21
N ALA A 35 -2.77 15.95 -4.95
CA ALA A 35 -2.25 16.52 -6.19
C ALA A 35 -0.98 17.37 -5.95
N ALA A 36 -0.94 18.14 -4.86
CA ALA A 36 0.24 18.91 -4.48
C ALA A 36 1.43 18.00 -4.14
N LEU A 37 1.21 16.92 -3.40
CA LEU A 37 2.26 15.94 -3.11
C LEU A 37 2.72 15.20 -4.38
N ALA A 38 1.80 14.87 -5.28
CA ALA A 38 2.15 14.27 -6.56
C ALA A 38 2.99 15.23 -7.42
N GLY A 39 2.60 16.50 -7.49
CA GLY A 39 3.37 17.55 -8.19
C GLY A 39 4.75 17.77 -7.55
N LEU A 40 4.81 17.77 -6.20
CA LEU A 40 6.06 17.87 -5.46
C LEU A 40 6.98 16.68 -5.75
N SER A 41 6.46 15.46 -5.83
CA SER A 41 7.26 14.27 -6.19
C SER A 41 7.89 14.41 -7.58
N ALA A 42 7.13 14.90 -8.56
CA ALA A 42 7.63 15.14 -9.92
C ALA A 42 8.72 16.23 -9.95
N PHE A 43 8.52 17.29 -9.16
CA PHE A 43 9.49 18.40 -9.08
C PHE A 43 10.81 17.96 -8.41
N LEU A 44 10.73 17.21 -7.30
CA LEU A 44 11.91 16.80 -6.52
C LEU A 44 12.70 15.67 -7.19
N LEU A 45 12.01 14.67 -7.73
CA LEU A 45 12.63 13.43 -8.22
C LEU A 45 12.96 13.47 -9.72
N LYS A 46 12.39 14.39 -10.46
CA LYS A 46 12.67 14.58 -11.92
C LYS A 46 12.61 13.24 -12.70
N GLY A 47 13.79 12.75 -13.14
CA GLY A 47 13.91 11.50 -13.92
C GLY A 47 13.50 10.24 -13.17
N ASP A 48 13.62 10.22 -11.84
CA ASP A 48 13.36 9.06 -10.99
C ASP A 48 11.91 8.96 -10.51
N VAL A 49 11.05 9.90 -10.92
CA VAL A 49 9.65 9.97 -10.50
C VAL A 49 8.88 8.67 -10.80
N TRP A 50 9.11 8.06 -11.96
CA TRP A 50 8.42 6.82 -12.34
C TRP A 50 8.82 5.64 -11.48
N THR A 51 10.11 5.53 -11.13
CA THR A 51 10.62 4.51 -10.22
C THR A 51 9.99 4.66 -8.85
N PHE A 52 9.93 5.88 -8.31
CA PHE A 52 9.27 6.19 -7.05
C PHE A 52 7.78 5.77 -7.04
N TRP A 53 7.01 6.14 -8.07
CA TRP A 53 5.61 5.80 -8.18
C TRP A 53 5.39 4.29 -8.32
N THR A 54 6.27 3.59 -9.04
CA THR A 54 6.21 2.12 -9.18
C THR A 54 6.38 1.46 -7.82
N TRP A 55 7.37 1.87 -7.03
CA TRP A 55 7.60 1.32 -5.69
C TRP A 55 6.49 1.67 -4.70
N TRP A 56 6.00 2.90 -4.73
CA TRP A 56 4.87 3.30 -3.89
C TRP A 56 3.62 2.48 -4.24
N LEU A 57 3.29 2.36 -5.53
CA LEU A 57 2.12 1.61 -5.98
C LEU A 57 2.24 0.13 -5.62
N LEU A 58 3.42 -0.47 -5.80
CA LEU A 58 3.67 -1.86 -5.41
C LEU A 58 3.44 -2.05 -3.90
N ALA A 59 4.02 -1.19 -3.06
CA ALA A 59 3.83 -1.25 -1.61
C ALA A 59 2.35 -1.06 -1.22
N PHE A 60 1.65 -0.14 -1.88
CA PHE A 60 0.22 0.09 -1.67
C PHE A 60 -0.62 -1.15 -2.02
N LEU A 61 -0.39 -1.75 -3.19
CA LEU A 61 -1.09 -2.96 -3.63
C LEU A 61 -0.80 -4.15 -2.71
N MET A 62 0.45 -4.35 -2.34
CA MET A 62 0.84 -5.40 -1.39
C MET A 62 0.16 -5.19 -0.03
N GLY A 63 0.11 -3.95 0.45
CA GLY A 63 -0.60 -3.61 1.69
C GLY A 63 -2.10 -3.91 1.61
N MET A 64 -2.77 -3.54 0.51
CA MET A 64 -4.19 -3.86 0.29
C MET A 64 -4.44 -5.37 0.32
N VAL A 65 -3.61 -6.15 -0.35
CA VAL A 65 -3.73 -7.61 -0.39
C VAL A 65 -3.53 -8.23 0.99
N ALA A 66 -2.65 -7.68 1.81
CA ALA A 66 -2.36 -8.19 3.15
C ALA A 66 -3.39 -7.77 4.22
N MET A 67 -4.35 -6.88 3.89
CA MET A 67 -5.36 -6.41 4.85
C MET A 67 -6.11 -7.51 5.61
N PRO A 68 -6.49 -8.64 5.01
CA PRO A 68 -7.14 -9.71 5.77
C PRO A 68 -6.26 -10.30 6.88
N LEU A 69 -4.95 -10.32 6.66
CA LEU A 69 -3.98 -10.79 7.65
C LEU A 69 -3.77 -9.73 8.74
N THR A 70 -3.49 -8.47 8.35
CA THR A 70 -3.29 -7.38 9.31
C THR A 70 -4.54 -7.08 10.12
N GLY A 71 -5.72 -7.05 9.49
CA GLY A 71 -6.97 -6.79 10.18
C GLY A 71 -7.30 -7.84 11.26
N ARG A 72 -6.77 -9.05 11.12
CA ARG A 72 -6.86 -10.08 12.16
C ARG A 72 -5.83 -9.87 13.27
N LEU A 73 -4.59 -9.55 12.91
CA LEU A 73 -3.51 -9.34 13.88
C LEU A 73 -3.73 -8.06 14.70
N PHE A 74 -4.21 -7.01 14.05
CA PHE A 74 -4.44 -5.69 14.62
C PHE A 74 -5.94 -5.36 14.77
N ALA A 75 -6.74 -6.35 15.17
CA ALA A 75 -8.19 -6.20 15.26
C ALA A 75 -8.65 -5.06 16.21
N GLY A 76 -7.84 -4.73 17.21
CA GLY A 76 -8.08 -3.63 18.15
C GLY A 76 -7.80 -2.22 17.61
N PHE A 77 -7.14 -2.08 16.47
CA PHE A 77 -6.87 -0.79 15.86
C PHE A 77 -8.04 -0.35 14.96
N GLU A 78 -8.31 0.95 14.92
CA GLU A 78 -9.39 1.50 14.10
C GLU A 78 -9.15 1.37 12.60
N ASP A 79 -7.87 1.45 12.18
CA ASP A 79 -7.38 1.27 10.82
C ASP A 79 -7.16 -0.21 10.43
N LYS A 80 -7.42 -1.14 11.36
CA LYS A 80 -7.14 -2.58 11.18
C LYS A 80 -5.69 -2.87 10.79
N GLY A 81 -4.76 -2.02 11.19
CA GLY A 81 -3.34 -2.15 10.91
C GLY A 81 -2.95 -1.76 9.47
N TRP A 82 -3.66 -0.82 8.85
CA TRP A 82 -3.36 -0.33 7.50
C TRP A 82 -1.89 0.08 7.33
N MET A 83 -1.34 0.88 8.26
CA MET A 83 0.06 1.29 8.21
C MET A 83 1.03 0.10 8.20
N PHE A 84 0.73 -0.94 8.97
CA PHE A 84 1.56 -2.14 9.09
C PHE A 84 1.38 -3.11 7.93
N SER A 85 0.32 -2.98 7.15
CA SER A 85 -0.02 -3.93 6.08
C SER A 85 1.09 -4.05 5.03
N LYS A 86 1.70 -2.93 4.65
CA LYS A 86 2.80 -2.87 3.68
C LYS A 86 4.04 -3.60 4.18
N VAL A 87 4.44 -3.30 5.43
CA VAL A 87 5.62 -3.93 6.06
C VAL A 87 5.39 -5.42 6.24
N LEU A 88 4.22 -5.81 6.74
CA LEU A 88 3.88 -7.21 6.94
C LEU A 88 3.85 -7.98 5.62
N ALA A 89 3.28 -7.40 4.56
CA ALA A 89 3.25 -8.01 3.23
C ALA A 89 4.67 -8.29 2.70
N ILE A 90 5.55 -7.28 2.74
CA ILE A 90 6.94 -7.41 2.30
C ILE A 90 7.69 -8.44 3.15
N THR A 91 7.52 -8.38 4.48
CA THR A 91 8.20 -9.30 5.41
C THR A 91 7.77 -10.75 5.19
N VAL A 92 6.46 -11.00 5.09
CA VAL A 92 5.95 -12.37 4.90
C VAL A 92 6.37 -12.94 3.55
N THR A 93 6.20 -12.18 2.48
CA THR A 93 6.58 -12.65 1.13
C THR A 93 8.09 -12.85 1.01
N GLY A 94 8.88 -11.92 1.53
CA GLY A 94 10.33 -12.01 1.54
C GLY A 94 10.84 -13.20 2.37
N PHE A 95 10.30 -13.37 3.59
CA PHE A 95 10.65 -14.49 4.46
C PHE A 95 10.31 -15.84 3.83
N LEU A 96 9.11 -16.00 3.26
CA LEU A 96 8.72 -17.25 2.61
C LEU A 96 9.57 -17.53 1.38
N THR A 97 9.89 -16.53 0.58
CA THR A 97 10.81 -16.68 -0.56
C THR A 97 12.18 -17.15 -0.08
N TRP A 98 12.75 -16.45 0.91
CA TRP A 98 14.04 -16.83 1.50
C TRP A 98 14.02 -18.25 2.05
N LEU A 99 13.00 -18.64 2.79
CA LEU A 99 12.86 -19.97 3.38
C LEU A 99 12.83 -21.05 2.30
N LEU A 100 11.97 -20.90 1.28
CA LEU A 100 11.80 -21.90 0.21
C LEU A 100 13.07 -22.07 -0.63
N VAL A 101 13.81 -21.00 -0.84
CA VAL A 101 15.08 -21.03 -1.55
C VAL A 101 16.20 -21.63 -0.68
N THR A 102 16.25 -21.28 0.61
CA THR A 102 17.28 -21.80 1.53
C THR A 102 17.14 -23.29 1.75
N VAL A 103 15.93 -23.82 1.85
CA VAL A 103 15.68 -25.27 1.93
C VAL A 103 15.76 -25.97 0.56
N LYS A 104 16.16 -25.23 -0.50
CA LYS A 104 16.39 -25.73 -1.87
C LYS A 104 15.15 -26.33 -2.55
N ILE A 105 13.95 -25.92 -2.15
CA ILE A 105 12.69 -26.30 -2.82
C ILE A 105 12.54 -25.54 -4.13
N LEU A 106 12.91 -24.26 -4.15
CA LEU A 106 12.81 -23.39 -5.32
C LEU A 106 14.15 -22.67 -5.57
N PRO A 107 14.49 -22.36 -6.82
CA PRO A 107 15.65 -21.52 -7.13
C PRO A 107 15.36 -20.06 -6.81
N PHE A 108 16.39 -19.26 -6.51
CA PHE A 108 16.26 -17.81 -6.33
C PHE A 108 16.17 -17.10 -7.67
N THR A 109 14.97 -16.86 -8.14
CA THR A 109 14.70 -16.21 -9.43
C THR A 109 13.55 -15.20 -9.28
N ALA A 110 13.45 -14.25 -10.19
CA ALA A 110 12.33 -13.31 -10.22
C ALA A 110 10.97 -14.04 -10.31
N LEU A 111 10.93 -15.14 -11.07
CA LEU A 111 9.70 -15.95 -11.18
C LEU A 111 9.29 -16.57 -9.85
N THR A 112 10.25 -17.06 -9.05
CA THR A 112 10.00 -17.56 -7.71
C THR A 112 9.47 -16.45 -6.80
N CYS A 113 10.06 -15.27 -6.80
CA CYS A 113 9.60 -14.13 -6.00
C CYS A 113 8.16 -13.74 -6.36
N ILE A 114 7.86 -13.65 -7.65
CA ILE A 114 6.50 -13.35 -8.14
C ILE A 114 5.54 -14.48 -7.75
N GLY A 115 5.92 -15.73 -7.95
CA GLY A 115 5.09 -16.90 -7.63
C GLY A 115 4.73 -16.97 -6.14
N VAL A 116 5.71 -16.75 -5.25
CA VAL A 116 5.47 -16.71 -3.81
C VAL A 116 4.57 -15.53 -3.42
N SER A 117 4.79 -14.35 -4.03
CA SER A 117 3.94 -13.18 -3.78
C SER A 117 2.49 -13.44 -4.19
N LEU A 118 2.28 -14.07 -5.35
CA LEU A 118 0.95 -14.47 -5.82
C LEU A 118 0.32 -15.53 -4.91
N ALA A 119 1.09 -16.52 -4.46
CA ALA A 119 0.60 -17.54 -3.52
C ALA A 119 0.17 -16.90 -2.18
N CYS A 120 0.94 -15.94 -1.67
CA CYS A 120 0.55 -15.15 -0.49
C CYS A 120 -0.74 -14.36 -0.74
N ALA A 121 -0.89 -13.75 -1.92
CA ALA A 121 -2.09 -13.01 -2.29
C ALA A 121 -3.32 -13.93 -2.31
N VAL A 122 -3.21 -15.11 -2.91
CA VAL A 122 -4.28 -16.13 -2.91
C VAL A 122 -4.59 -16.56 -1.48
N GLY A 123 -3.58 -16.82 -0.64
CA GLY A 123 -3.76 -17.15 0.78
C GLY A 123 -4.52 -16.07 1.55
N CYS A 124 -4.17 -14.79 1.34
CA CYS A 124 -4.89 -13.65 1.92
C CYS A 124 -6.34 -13.57 1.40
N GLY A 125 -6.60 -13.85 0.12
CA GLY A 125 -7.94 -13.92 -0.44
C GLY A 125 -8.80 -15.04 0.17
N ILE A 126 -8.22 -16.21 0.37
CA ILE A 126 -8.87 -17.33 1.06
C ILE A 126 -9.18 -16.94 2.51
N LEU A 127 -8.21 -16.34 3.21
CA LEU A 127 -8.39 -15.86 4.59
C LEU A 127 -9.53 -14.84 4.67
N TYR A 128 -9.58 -13.87 3.75
CA TYR A 128 -10.66 -12.90 3.64
C TYR A 128 -12.02 -13.56 3.50
N HIS A 129 -12.15 -14.53 2.58
CA HIS A 129 -13.40 -15.26 2.37
C HIS A 129 -13.89 -15.97 3.64
N PHE A 130 -12.98 -16.62 4.39
CA PHE A 130 -13.33 -17.26 5.65
C PHE A 130 -13.72 -16.27 6.75
N GLN A 131 -13.05 -15.11 6.80
CA GLN A 131 -13.34 -14.05 7.78
C GLN A 131 -14.74 -13.45 7.53
N VAL A 132 -15.05 -13.14 6.28
CA VAL A 132 -16.37 -12.61 5.89
C VAL A 132 -17.49 -13.60 6.24
N LYS A 133 -17.29 -14.91 5.97
CA LYS A 133 -18.26 -15.95 6.36
C LYS A 133 -18.48 -16.03 7.88
N LYS A 134 -17.46 -15.69 8.68
CA LYS A 134 -17.55 -15.68 10.15
C LYS A 134 -18.01 -14.34 10.71
N GLY A 135 -18.35 -13.35 9.85
CA GLY A 135 -18.73 -12.02 10.29
C GLY A 135 -17.59 -11.20 10.94
N ILE A 136 -16.33 -11.56 10.67
CA ILE A 136 -15.17 -10.85 11.19
C ILE A 136 -14.85 -9.69 10.25
N ASP A 137 -14.89 -8.46 10.78
CA ASP A 137 -14.52 -7.25 10.05
C ASP A 137 -13.00 -7.08 10.06
N CYS A 138 -12.37 -7.35 8.91
CA CYS A 138 -10.92 -7.26 8.72
C CYS A 138 -10.49 -6.09 7.82
N ILE A 139 -11.45 -5.30 7.33
CA ILE A 139 -11.21 -4.11 6.53
C ILE A 139 -11.70 -2.90 7.31
N PRO A 140 -11.02 -1.73 7.28
CA PRO A 140 -11.41 -0.53 8.02
C PRO A 140 -12.67 0.13 7.41
N THR A 141 -13.82 -0.57 7.50
CA THR A 141 -15.11 -0.10 7.00
C THR A 141 -15.53 1.18 7.71
N GLY A 142 -15.87 2.21 6.94
CA GLY A 142 -16.25 3.53 7.49
C GLY A 142 -15.10 4.41 8.00
N LYS A 143 -13.86 3.91 8.04
CA LYS A 143 -12.66 4.65 8.49
C LYS A 143 -11.79 5.19 7.34
N GLY A 144 -12.35 5.33 6.16
CA GLY A 144 -11.60 5.78 4.96
C GLY A 144 -10.90 7.14 5.14
N ASN A 145 -11.36 7.98 6.07
CA ASN A 145 -10.68 9.23 6.41
C ASN A 145 -9.35 8.99 7.14
N LEU A 146 -9.30 8.03 8.07
CA LEU A 146 -8.09 7.65 8.80
C LEU A 146 -7.09 7.05 7.83
N VAL A 147 -7.49 6.04 7.07
CA VAL A 147 -6.68 5.38 6.03
C VAL A 147 -6.11 6.39 5.02
N TYR A 148 -6.91 7.38 4.62
CA TYR A 148 -6.42 8.45 3.73
C TYR A 148 -5.27 9.24 4.35
N TRP A 149 -5.40 9.67 5.63
CA TRP A 149 -4.35 10.44 6.30
C TRP A 149 -3.09 9.61 6.55
N GLU A 150 -3.24 8.36 6.88
CA GLU A 150 -2.14 7.42 7.04
C GLU A 150 -1.39 7.22 5.71
N GLU A 151 -2.13 7.12 4.59
CA GLU A 151 -1.52 6.97 3.27
C GLU A 151 -0.80 8.25 2.83
N ILE A 152 -1.37 9.43 3.08
CA ILE A 152 -0.71 10.71 2.83
C ILE A 152 0.58 10.83 3.65
N LEU A 153 0.54 10.44 4.91
CA LEU A 153 1.70 10.45 5.79
C LEU A 153 2.79 9.48 5.28
N PHE A 154 2.39 8.26 4.93
CA PHE A 154 3.31 7.28 4.35
C PHE A 154 3.95 7.81 3.07
N PHE A 155 3.15 8.35 2.15
CA PHE A 155 3.64 8.94 0.90
C PHE A 155 4.64 10.07 1.16
N ALA A 156 4.32 10.98 2.09
CA ALA A 156 5.18 12.13 2.42
C ALA A 156 6.54 11.67 3.00
N PHE A 157 6.53 10.71 3.93
CA PHE A 157 7.76 10.16 4.49
C PHE A 157 8.55 9.34 3.46
N PHE A 158 7.88 8.57 2.61
CA PHE A 158 8.52 7.81 1.55
C PHE A 158 9.18 8.75 0.52
N LEU A 159 8.50 9.83 0.13
CA LEU A 159 9.06 10.87 -0.74
C LEU A 159 10.26 11.56 -0.09
N MET A 160 10.10 11.98 1.15
CA MET A 160 11.16 12.63 1.92
C MET A 160 12.41 11.73 2.00
N TRP A 161 12.24 10.47 2.36
CA TRP A 161 13.34 9.51 2.46
C TRP A 161 14.01 9.26 1.10
N THR A 162 13.23 9.06 0.05
CA THR A 162 13.74 8.86 -1.32
C THR A 162 14.55 10.07 -1.77
N TYR A 163 14.06 11.28 -1.50
CA TYR A 163 14.74 12.52 -1.84
C TYR A 163 16.08 12.63 -1.09
N PHE A 164 16.10 12.42 0.23
CA PHE A 164 17.34 12.46 1.00
C PHE A 164 18.33 11.37 0.62
N ALA A 165 17.87 10.17 0.32
CA ALA A 165 18.72 9.08 -0.15
C ALA A 165 19.40 9.43 -1.49
N GLY A 166 18.73 10.20 -2.35
CA GLY A 166 19.25 10.69 -3.63
C GLY A 166 20.48 11.62 -3.52
N PHE A 167 20.68 12.28 -2.37
CA PHE A 167 21.88 13.13 -2.17
C PHE A 167 23.18 12.33 -1.97
N ARG A 168 23.08 11.07 -1.60
CA ARG A 168 24.22 10.16 -1.42
C ARG A 168 23.95 8.81 -2.06
N PRO A 169 23.87 8.75 -3.39
CA PRO A 169 23.56 7.51 -4.11
C PRO A 169 24.71 6.51 -4.10
N GLN A 170 25.91 6.94 -3.71
CA GLN A 170 27.11 6.12 -3.70
C GLN A 170 27.03 5.07 -2.58
N ALA A 171 27.44 3.85 -2.88
CA ALA A 171 27.59 2.76 -1.91
C ALA A 171 28.81 2.99 -0.99
N TYR A 172 29.03 4.24 -0.54
CA TYR A 172 30.13 4.64 0.31
C TYR A 172 29.65 4.91 1.73
N GLY A 173 30.39 4.44 2.69
CA GLY A 173 30.09 4.63 4.12
C GLY A 173 29.97 3.29 4.83
N THR A 174 30.19 3.26 6.13
CA THR A 174 30.41 2.16 7.06
C THR A 174 29.98 0.75 6.62
N GLU A 175 28.69 0.50 6.33
CA GLU A 175 28.20 -0.84 5.99
C GLU A 175 27.58 -0.92 4.58
N LYS A 176 27.37 0.21 3.91
CA LYS A 176 26.66 0.24 2.60
C LYS A 176 27.32 -0.60 1.52
N PHE A 177 28.65 -0.66 1.47
CA PHE A 177 29.35 -1.46 0.47
C PHE A 177 29.19 -2.96 0.74
N MET A 178 29.07 -3.35 2.01
CA MET A 178 28.84 -4.72 2.43
C MET A 178 27.41 -5.16 2.07
N ASP A 179 26.43 -4.34 2.41
CA ASP A 179 25.02 -4.58 2.05
C ASP A 179 24.83 -4.65 0.54
N TYR A 180 25.47 -3.73 -0.19
CA TYR A 180 25.47 -3.75 -1.65
C TYR A 180 26.14 -5.02 -2.22
N GLY A 181 27.27 -5.43 -1.67
CA GLY A 181 27.96 -6.65 -2.05
C GLY A 181 27.11 -7.91 -1.83
N PHE A 182 26.41 -7.99 -0.69
CA PHE A 182 25.47 -9.09 -0.43
C PHE A 182 24.28 -9.08 -1.40
N MET A 183 23.69 -7.92 -1.67
CA MET A 183 22.61 -7.79 -2.64
C MET A 183 23.06 -8.21 -4.04
N GLU A 184 24.23 -7.79 -4.50
CA GLU A 184 24.80 -8.17 -5.78
C GLU A 184 25.08 -9.69 -5.87
N ALA A 185 25.61 -10.28 -4.80
CA ALA A 185 25.85 -11.72 -4.74
C ALA A 185 24.52 -12.49 -4.82
N MET A 186 23.50 -12.06 -4.08
CA MET A 186 22.16 -12.66 -4.15
C MET A 186 21.53 -12.53 -5.54
N MET A 187 21.68 -11.38 -6.20
CA MET A 187 21.12 -11.16 -7.55
C MET A 187 21.81 -12.02 -8.64
N ARG A 188 23.05 -12.41 -8.44
CA ARG A 188 23.80 -13.28 -9.35
C ARG A 188 23.65 -14.77 -9.06
N SER A 189 23.19 -15.11 -7.87
CA SER A 189 23.02 -16.51 -7.43
C SER A 189 21.60 -16.99 -7.67
N THR A 190 21.46 -18.27 -8.00
CA THR A 190 20.16 -18.95 -8.04
C THR A 190 19.91 -19.78 -6.78
N THR A 191 20.84 -19.75 -5.82
CA THR A 191 20.77 -20.49 -4.54
C THR A 191 21.10 -19.57 -3.39
N LEU A 192 20.52 -19.83 -2.21
CA LEU A 192 20.87 -19.18 -0.96
C LEU A 192 21.39 -20.23 0.04
N PRO A 193 22.39 -19.90 0.88
CA PRO A 193 23.22 -18.70 0.81
C PRO A 193 24.03 -18.63 -0.50
N ALA A 194 24.29 -17.38 -0.94
CA ALA A 194 24.99 -17.09 -2.20
C ALA A 194 26.50 -17.30 -2.04
#